data_bc1308c8a24c726fef91a55bd9b5ac7a
#
_entry.id   bc1308c8a24c726fef91a55bd9b5ac7a
#
_cell.length_a   1.000
_cell.length_b   1.000
_cell.length_c   1.000
_cell.angle_alpha   90.00
_cell.angle_beta   90.00
_cell.angle_gamma   90.00
#
_symmetry.space_group_name_H-M   'P 1'
#
loop_
_entity.id
_entity.type
_entity.pdbx_description
1 polymer ?
#
loop_
_entity_poly.entity_id
_entity_poly.type
_entity_poly.pdbx_seq_one_letter_code
_entity_poly.pdbx_strand_id
1 'polypeptide(L)'
;SLTVLSKSLRPLPIVKEKDGKVFDGFTDPEQRYRRRYVDLLVNDGVRDIFIKRNKIFGSMRNFFNEHGYLEVETPVLQSIPGGASARPFITHHNALDIPLYLRIANELYLKRLIVGGFEGVYEFSRNFRNEGMDRTHNPEFTCMEIYVAYKDYNWLMDFTESMLSRIAQEVLGTTEVKVGDHEISFRPPFKRIPILEAIKEHTGIDISGMDEDQLREVCKQLGIETTPSMGKGKLIDEIFGEKCEGKYIQPTFITDYPKEMSPLTKEHRTNPELTERFELMVNGKELANAYSELNDPIDQRKRFEDQLALSEKGDDEAMFIDQDFLRALEYGMPPTAGLGIGMDRLVMLLTGQESIQEVLFFPQMKPEAVVK
;
A
#
# COMPACT_ATOMS: atom_id res chain seq x y z
N SER A 1 -25.52 15.14 43.08
CA SER A 1 -25.60 13.70 43.33
C SER A 1 -24.58 12.94 42.50
N LEU A 2 -23.92 11.94 43.06
CA LEU A 2 -22.99 11.06 42.36
C LEU A 2 -23.66 9.69 42.22
N THR A 3 -23.65 9.16 40.99
CA THR A 3 -24.18 7.82 40.73
C THR A 3 -23.05 6.94 40.21
N VAL A 4 -22.81 5.81 40.88
CA VAL A 4 -21.85 4.79 40.44
C VAL A 4 -22.51 3.95 39.38
N LEU A 5 -21.99 4.02 38.12
CA LEU A 5 -22.57 3.33 36.97
C LEU A 5 -21.96 1.94 36.76
N SER A 6 -20.67 1.77 37.10
CA SER A 6 -19.99 0.47 37.02
C SER A 6 -18.88 0.38 38.07
N LYS A 7 -18.43 -0.85 38.36
CA LYS A 7 -17.35 -1.11 39.32
C LYS A 7 -16.11 -1.63 38.59
N SER A 8 -15.03 -0.85 38.61
CA SER A 8 -13.74 -1.29 38.08
C SER A 8 -13.10 -2.29 39.04
N LEU A 9 -12.63 -3.43 38.50
CA LEU A 9 -11.92 -4.46 39.29
C LEU A 9 -10.39 -4.32 39.18
N ARG A 10 -9.90 -3.54 38.21
CA ARG A 10 -8.47 -3.34 38.00
C ARG A 10 -8.13 -1.86 38.14
N PRO A 11 -7.07 -1.51 38.89
CA PRO A 11 -6.59 -0.13 38.93
C PRO A 11 -5.96 0.25 37.57
N LEU A 12 -6.08 1.52 37.20
CA LEU A 12 -5.30 2.07 36.09
C LEU A 12 -3.83 2.22 36.51
N PRO A 13 -2.89 2.05 35.58
CA PRO A 13 -1.49 2.39 35.82
C PRO A 13 -1.40 3.87 36.20
N ILE A 14 -0.82 4.16 37.37
CA ILE A 14 -0.61 5.53 37.84
C ILE A 14 0.86 5.86 37.70
N VAL A 15 1.14 6.90 36.95
CA VAL A 15 2.48 7.46 36.83
C VAL A 15 2.90 7.98 38.20
N LYS A 16 3.99 7.46 38.75
CA LYS A 16 4.62 7.96 39.98
C LYS A 16 5.89 8.68 39.61
N GLU A 17 6.02 9.89 40.09
CA GLU A 17 7.25 10.65 39.98
C GLU A 17 7.99 10.65 41.35
N LYS A 18 9.24 10.22 41.35
CA LYS A 18 10.11 10.26 42.52
C LYS A 18 11.52 10.65 42.08
N ASP A 19 12.05 11.68 42.68
CA ASP A 19 13.40 12.19 42.41
C ASP A 19 13.64 12.56 40.94
N GLY A 20 12.62 13.13 40.26
CA GLY A 20 12.66 13.47 38.81
C GLY A 20 12.62 12.25 37.87
N LYS A 21 12.39 11.07 38.41
CA LYS A 21 12.20 9.85 37.61
C LYS A 21 10.73 9.44 37.61
N VAL A 22 10.23 9.14 36.40
CA VAL A 22 8.88 8.61 36.18
C VAL A 22 8.91 7.10 36.33
N PHE A 23 8.07 6.55 37.18
CA PHE A 23 7.90 5.12 37.42
C PHE A 23 6.45 4.70 37.10
N ASP A 24 6.27 3.45 36.75
CA ASP A 24 4.97 2.84 36.46
C ASP A 24 4.19 3.52 35.31
N GLY A 25 4.88 4.22 34.40
CA GLY A 25 4.29 4.68 33.14
C GLY A 25 3.89 3.48 32.29
N PHE A 26 2.70 3.53 31.65
CA PHE A 26 2.25 2.51 30.69
C PHE A 26 2.92 2.78 29.32
N THR A 27 4.25 2.56 29.25
CA THR A 27 5.10 2.98 28.13
C THR A 27 5.63 1.84 27.28
N ASP A 28 5.58 0.61 27.80
CA ASP A 28 6.01 -0.57 27.04
C ASP A 28 5.14 -0.77 25.80
N PRO A 29 5.70 -0.75 24.56
CA PRO A 29 4.92 -0.79 23.33
C PRO A 29 4.06 -2.06 23.22
N GLU A 30 4.59 -3.22 23.63
CA GLU A 30 3.85 -4.47 23.55
C GLU A 30 2.59 -4.43 24.46
N GLN A 31 2.74 -3.95 25.67
CA GLN A 31 1.61 -3.81 26.60
C GLN A 31 0.61 -2.76 26.12
N ARG A 32 1.06 -1.65 25.56
CA ARG A 32 0.21 -0.61 24.96
C ARG A 32 -0.63 -1.17 23.82
N TYR A 33 -0.05 -1.92 22.91
CA TYR A 33 -0.76 -2.50 21.77
C TYR A 33 -1.74 -3.61 22.19
N ARG A 34 -1.34 -4.49 23.13
CA ARG A 34 -2.22 -5.54 23.66
C ARG A 34 -3.39 -4.99 24.46
N ARG A 35 -3.19 -3.90 25.18
CA ARG A 35 -4.16 -3.25 26.05
C ARG A 35 -4.46 -1.82 25.59
N ARG A 36 -4.75 -1.68 24.31
CA ARG A 36 -5.01 -0.37 23.70
C ARG A 36 -6.08 0.42 24.44
N TYR A 37 -7.08 -0.24 25.02
CA TYR A 37 -8.10 0.40 25.87
C TYR A 37 -7.50 1.07 27.13
N VAL A 38 -6.41 0.55 27.68
CA VAL A 38 -5.68 1.21 28.79
C VAL A 38 -4.83 2.34 28.22
N ASP A 39 -4.10 2.10 27.14
CA ASP A 39 -3.29 3.08 26.43
C ASP A 39 -4.10 4.36 26.09
N LEU A 40 -5.30 4.19 25.55
CA LEU A 40 -6.25 5.29 25.26
C LEU A 40 -6.75 6.05 26.50
N LEU A 41 -6.70 5.42 27.68
CA LEU A 41 -7.14 6.03 28.94
C LEU A 41 -6.04 6.83 29.64
N VAL A 42 -4.79 6.35 29.54
CA VAL A 42 -3.71 6.86 30.40
C VAL A 42 -2.60 7.60 29.65
N ASN A 43 -2.46 7.40 28.35
CA ASN A 43 -1.44 8.05 27.56
C ASN A 43 -2.04 9.20 26.73
N ASP A 44 -1.58 10.41 27.00
CA ASP A 44 -1.97 11.59 26.25
C ASP A 44 -1.52 11.51 24.79
N GLY A 45 -2.34 12.04 23.88
CA GLY A 45 -2.06 12.08 22.45
C GLY A 45 -2.43 10.81 21.67
N VAL A 46 -2.51 9.63 22.30
CA VAL A 46 -2.86 8.38 21.62
C VAL A 46 -4.25 8.47 20.96
N ARG A 47 -5.23 9.02 21.67
CA ARG A 47 -6.59 9.22 21.14
C ARG A 47 -6.62 10.16 19.93
N ASP A 48 -5.76 11.15 19.93
CA ASP A 48 -5.65 12.17 18.86
C ASP A 48 -5.21 11.54 17.52
N ILE A 49 -4.34 10.53 17.55
CA ILE A 49 -3.93 9.77 16.35
C ILE A 49 -5.17 9.19 15.66
N PHE A 50 -6.04 8.54 16.40
CA PHE A 50 -7.24 7.90 15.85
C PHE A 50 -8.31 8.91 15.41
N ILE A 51 -8.41 10.06 16.09
CA ILE A 51 -9.27 11.16 15.64
C ILE A 51 -8.75 11.72 14.31
N LYS A 52 -7.43 11.94 14.18
CA LYS A 52 -6.82 12.37 12.92
C LYS A 52 -6.98 11.33 11.83
N ARG A 53 -6.79 10.04 12.13
CA ARG A 53 -7.07 8.94 11.19
C ARG A 53 -8.47 9.05 10.61
N ASN A 54 -9.50 9.23 11.44
CA ASN A 54 -10.87 9.38 10.98
C ASN A 54 -11.07 10.62 10.09
N LYS A 55 -10.43 11.76 10.44
CA LYS A 55 -10.47 12.98 9.63
C LYS A 55 -9.80 12.80 8.27
N ILE A 56 -8.66 12.08 8.19
CA ILE A 56 -7.97 11.74 6.93
C ILE A 56 -8.92 10.98 6.00
N PHE A 57 -9.58 9.94 6.49
CA PHE A 57 -10.56 9.18 5.71
C PHE A 57 -11.73 10.06 5.26
N GLY A 58 -12.25 10.91 6.16
CA GLY A 58 -13.34 11.83 5.84
C GLY A 58 -12.96 12.84 4.76
N SER A 59 -11.78 13.46 4.87
CA SER A 59 -11.28 14.42 3.89
C SER A 59 -11.09 13.77 2.51
N MET A 60 -10.53 12.57 2.46
CA MET A 60 -10.34 11.82 1.21
C MET A 60 -11.68 11.46 0.56
N ARG A 61 -12.68 10.98 1.32
CA ARG A 61 -14.04 10.72 0.83
C ARG A 61 -14.68 11.98 0.25
N ASN A 62 -14.58 13.10 0.94
CA ASN A 62 -15.12 14.36 0.46
C ASN A 62 -14.47 14.76 -0.86
N PHE A 63 -13.15 14.60 -0.96
CA PHE A 63 -12.42 14.87 -2.20
C PHE A 63 -12.95 14.04 -3.38
N PHE A 64 -13.15 12.73 -3.21
CA PHE A 64 -13.68 11.87 -4.26
C PHE A 64 -15.13 12.15 -4.59
N ASN A 65 -15.97 12.39 -3.59
CA ASN A 65 -17.39 12.71 -3.78
C ASN A 65 -17.60 14.03 -4.52
N GLU A 66 -16.76 15.04 -4.29
CA GLU A 66 -16.76 16.30 -5.03
C GLU A 66 -16.41 16.12 -6.52
N HIS A 67 -15.66 15.08 -6.86
CA HIS A 67 -15.37 14.70 -8.25
C HIS A 67 -16.45 13.79 -8.86
N GLY A 68 -17.49 13.43 -8.10
CA GLY A 68 -18.59 12.58 -8.56
C GLY A 68 -18.29 11.09 -8.57
N TYR A 69 -17.23 10.64 -7.87
CA TYR A 69 -16.86 9.24 -7.81
C TYR A 69 -17.66 8.50 -6.72
N LEU A 70 -17.96 7.22 -6.97
CA LEU A 70 -18.81 6.40 -6.12
C LEU A 70 -17.99 5.52 -5.19
N GLU A 71 -18.27 5.58 -3.88
CA GLU A 71 -17.75 4.59 -2.92
C GLU A 71 -18.50 3.28 -3.10
N VAL A 72 -17.76 2.18 -3.23
CA VAL A 72 -18.33 0.84 -3.44
C VAL A 72 -17.73 -0.16 -2.47
N GLU A 73 -18.36 -1.33 -2.37
CA GLU A 73 -17.85 -2.48 -1.62
C GLU A 73 -17.76 -3.69 -2.55
N THR A 74 -16.61 -4.36 -2.54
CA THR A 74 -16.36 -5.56 -3.33
C THR A 74 -16.07 -6.78 -2.43
N PRO A 75 -16.16 -8.03 -2.93
CA PRO A 75 -16.04 -9.22 -2.10
C PRO A 75 -14.70 -9.33 -1.35
N VAL A 76 -14.78 -9.57 -0.05
CA VAL A 76 -13.61 -9.94 0.79
C VAL A 76 -13.23 -11.40 0.55
N LEU A 77 -14.23 -12.29 0.42
CA LEU A 77 -14.03 -13.70 0.10
C LEU A 77 -14.01 -13.88 -1.41
N GLN A 78 -12.90 -14.35 -1.95
CA GLN A 78 -12.69 -14.49 -3.39
C GLN A 78 -12.41 -15.95 -3.76
N SER A 79 -12.89 -16.38 -4.92
CA SER A 79 -12.61 -17.71 -5.45
C SER A 79 -11.19 -17.82 -6.00
N ILE A 80 -10.64 -16.70 -6.49
CA ILE A 80 -9.31 -16.57 -7.07
C ILE A 80 -8.68 -15.30 -6.48
N PRO A 81 -7.54 -15.38 -5.79
CA PRO A 81 -6.82 -14.19 -5.34
C PRO A 81 -6.15 -13.52 -6.55
N GLY A 82 -6.17 -12.18 -6.60
CA GLY A 82 -5.58 -11.44 -7.71
C GLY A 82 -5.51 -9.94 -7.43
N GLY A 83 -4.90 -9.19 -8.36
CA GLY A 83 -4.73 -7.74 -8.25
C GLY A 83 -3.46 -7.32 -7.49
N ALA A 84 -2.67 -8.26 -7.00
CA ALA A 84 -1.38 -8.00 -6.36
C ALA A 84 -0.52 -9.28 -6.37
N SER A 85 0.78 -9.13 -6.15
CA SER A 85 1.70 -10.24 -5.87
C SER A 85 1.82 -10.37 -4.37
N ALA A 86 1.12 -11.33 -3.75
CA ALA A 86 1.13 -11.57 -2.32
C ALA A 86 0.57 -12.95 -1.98
N ARG A 87 0.98 -13.51 -0.83
CA ARG A 87 0.46 -14.80 -0.35
C ARG A 87 -0.90 -14.59 0.34
N PRO A 88 -2.01 -15.27 -0.12
CA PRO A 88 -3.32 -15.13 0.47
C PRO A 88 -3.50 -15.94 1.76
N PHE A 89 -4.43 -15.53 2.63
CA PHE A 89 -5.04 -16.41 3.62
C PHE A 89 -6.12 -17.27 2.96
N ILE A 90 -6.14 -18.55 3.27
CA ILE A 90 -7.08 -19.54 2.72
C ILE A 90 -8.10 -19.91 3.79
N THR A 91 -9.37 -19.95 3.42
CA THR A 91 -10.47 -20.43 4.25
C THR A 91 -11.32 -21.46 3.49
N HIS A 92 -12.34 -22.02 4.13
CA HIS A 92 -13.20 -23.05 3.55
C HIS A 92 -14.68 -22.67 3.69
N HIS A 93 -15.43 -22.75 2.60
CA HIS A 93 -16.87 -22.56 2.61
C HIS A 93 -17.57 -23.90 2.82
N ASN A 94 -18.02 -24.19 4.03
CA ASN A 94 -18.54 -25.49 4.44
C ASN A 94 -19.73 -25.98 3.61
N ALA A 95 -20.69 -25.11 3.29
CA ALA A 95 -21.90 -25.51 2.56
C ALA A 95 -21.65 -25.84 1.08
N LEU A 96 -20.61 -25.25 0.47
CA LEU A 96 -20.25 -25.50 -0.93
C LEU A 96 -19.08 -26.46 -1.05
N ASP A 97 -18.42 -26.78 0.04
CA ASP A 97 -17.22 -27.62 0.10
C ASP A 97 -16.09 -27.15 -0.84
N ILE A 98 -15.83 -25.82 -0.82
CA ILE A 98 -14.81 -25.18 -1.67
C ILE A 98 -13.85 -24.33 -0.85
N PRO A 99 -12.57 -24.20 -1.27
CA PRO A 99 -11.67 -23.19 -0.72
C PRO A 99 -12.09 -21.79 -1.18
N LEU A 100 -11.91 -20.81 -0.31
CA LEU A 100 -11.99 -19.39 -0.63
C LEU A 100 -10.76 -18.68 -0.08
N TYR A 101 -10.46 -17.53 -0.62
CA TYR A 101 -9.31 -16.72 -0.27
C TYR A 101 -9.78 -15.38 0.31
N LEU A 102 -9.13 -14.92 1.39
CA LEU A 102 -9.26 -13.52 1.78
C LEU A 102 -8.52 -12.66 0.76
N ARG A 103 -9.16 -11.58 0.30
CA ARG A 103 -8.61 -10.73 -0.76
C ARG A 103 -7.24 -10.15 -0.39
N ILE A 104 -6.34 -10.15 -1.33
CA ILE A 104 -5.03 -9.49 -1.25
C ILE A 104 -5.08 -8.07 -1.84
N ALA A 105 -6.02 -7.82 -2.75
CA ALA A 105 -6.38 -6.56 -3.40
C ALA A 105 -7.83 -6.61 -3.88
N ASN A 106 -8.42 -5.46 -4.21
CA ASN A 106 -9.76 -5.33 -4.77
C ASN A 106 -9.77 -4.84 -6.23
N GLU A 107 -8.61 -4.62 -6.82
CA GLU A 107 -8.37 -4.09 -8.16
C GLU A 107 -9.24 -4.72 -9.25
N LEU A 108 -9.21 -6.06 -9.39
CA LEU A 108 -9.91 -6.75 -10.48
C LEU A 108 -11.43 -6.60 -10.41
N TYR A 109 -12.00 -6.41 -9.21
CA TYR A 109 -13.42 -6.16 -9.03
C TYR A 109 -13.78 -4.70 -9.36
N LEU A 110 -12.95 -3.74 -8.97
CA LEU A 110 -13.17 -2.32 -9.29
C LEU A 110 -13.08 -2.07 -10.80
N LYS A 111 -12.13 -2.71 -11.49
CA LYS A 111 -12.05 -2.67 -12.96
C LYS A 111 -13.31 -3.23 -13.64
N ARG A 112 -13.92 -4.31 -13.09
CA ARG A 112 -15.20 -4.84 -13.59
C ARG A 112 -16.34 -3.83 -13.47
N LEU A 113 -16.33 -2.98 -12.43
CA LEU A 113 -17.31 -1.90 -12.29
C LEU A 113 -17.13 -0.80 -13.35
N ILE A 114 -15.88 -0.51 -13.73
CA ILE A 114 -15.58 0.39 -14.85
C ILE A 114 -16.11 -0.21 -16.17
N VAL A 115 -15.90 -1.50 -16.42
CA VAL A 115 -16.53 -2.21 -17.57
C VAL A 115 -18.05 -2.09 -17.50
N GLY A 116 -18.63 -2.13 -16.28
CA GLY A 116 -20.07 -1.94 -16.02
C GLY A 116 -20.60 -0.53 -16.30
N GLY A 117 -19.72 0.42 -16.65
CA GLY A 117 -20.10 1.77 -17.08
C GLY A 117 -20.02 2.85 -16.01
N PHE A 118 -19.43 2.60 -14.84
CA PHE A 118 -19.14 3.65 -13.87
C PHE A 118 -17.96 4.51 -14.36
N GLU A 119 -18.06 5.82 -14.24
CA GLU A 119 -16.99 6.75 -14.62
C GLU A 119 -15.84 6.80 -13.60
N GLY A 120 -16.16 6.60 -12.33
CA GLY A 120 -15.17 6.53 -11.24
C GLY A 120 -15.73 5.82 -10.03
N VAL A 121 -14.97 4.86 -9.51
CA VAL A 121 -15.32 4.09 -8.31
C VAL A 121 -14.12 4.03 -7.37
N TYR A 122 -14.37 4.04 -6.06
CA TYR A 122 -13.34 3.86 -5.06
C TYR A 122 -13.81 2.99 -3.89
N GLU A 123 -12.87 2.36 -3.21
CA GLU A 123 -13.14 1.54 -2.02
C GLU A 123 -12.05 1.75 -0.98
N PHE A 124 -12.45 1.97 0.27
CA PHE A 124 -11.57 1.79 1.42
C PHE A 124 -11.65 0.33 1.85
N SER A 125 -10.70 -0.46 1.43
CA SER A 125 -10.73 -1.91 1.58
C SER A 125 -9.83 -2.41 2.71
N ARG A 126 -10.28 -3.43 3.43
CA ARG A 126 -9.42 -4.24 4.25
C ARG A 126 -8.85 -5.36 3.39
N ASN A 127 -7.53 -5.39 3.22
CA ASN A 127 -6.81 -6.41 2.48
C ASN A 127 -5.97 -7.26 3.43
N PHE A 128 -5.68 -8.49 3.00
CA PHE A 128 -5.07 -9.53 3.84
C PHE A 128 -3.90 -10.16 3.09
N ARG A 129 -2.69 -10.12 3.67
CA ARG A 129 -1.49 -10.75 3.14
C ARG A 129 -0.86 -11.63 4.20
N ASN A 130 -0.69 -12.92 3.90
CA ASN A 130 -0.16 -13.90 4.82
C ASN A 130 1.38 -13.87 4.83
N GLU A 131 1.90 -12.75 5.31
CA GLU A 131 3.31 -12.39 5.31
C GLU A 131 3.79 -12.03 6.72
N GLY A 132 5.05 -11.60 6.83
CA GLY A 132 5.63 -11.18 8.11
C GLY A 132 4.99 -9.93 8.70
N MET A 133 5.22 -9.71 9.99
CA MET A 133 4.80 -8.51 10.72
C MET A 133 6.03 -7.74 11.16
N ASP A 134 6.07 -6.45 10.86
CA ASP A 134 7.11 -5.53 11.30
C ASP A 134 6.55 -4.14 11.65
N ARG A 135 7.40 -3.13 11.68
CA ARG A 135 6.99 -1.75 11.96
C ARG A 135 6.12 -1.12 10.87
N THR A 136 6.16 -1.66 9.65
CA THR A 136 5.49 -1.10 8.46
C THR A 136 4.46 -2.04 7.86
N HIS A 137 4.43 -3.31 8.30
CA HIS A 137 3.56 -4.35 7.77
C HIS A 137 2.71 -5.01 8.87
N ASN A 138 1.42 -5.17 8.57
CA ASN A 138 0.47 -5.94 9.36
C ASN A 138 -0.31 -6.86 8.40
N PRO A 139 -0.57 -8.13 8.75
CA PRO A 139 -1.22 -9.08 7.85
C PRO A 139 -2.59 -8.65 7.35
N GLU A 140 -3.22 -7.77 8.08
CA GLU A 140 -4.49 -7.13 7.74
C GLU A 140 -4.26 -5.61 7.77
N PHE A 141 -4.53 -4.92 6.68
CA PHE A 141 -4.27 -3.48 6.52
C PHE A 141 -5.36 -2.81 5.70
N THR A 142 -5.42 -1.49 5.78
CA THR A 142 -6.38 -0.71 5.00
C THR A 142 -5.70 -0.09 3.77
N CYS A 143 -6.25 -0.38 2.60
CA CYS A 143 -5.90 0.27 1.35
C CYS A 143 -7.09 1.10 0.86
N MET A 144 -6.84 2.21 0.20
CA MET A 144 -7.81 2.92 -0.62
C MET A 144 -7.43 2.70 -2.07
N GLU A 145 -8.36 2.19 -2.86
CA GLU A 145 -8.17 2.09 -4.31
C GLU A 145 -9.26 2.88 -5.04
N ILE A 146 -8.86 3.56 -6.11
CA ILE A 146 -9.75 4.33 -6.99
C ILE A 146 -9.40 4.05 -8.44
N TYR A 147 -10.45 3.89 -9.27
CA TYR A 147 -10.34 3.69 -10.72
C TYR A 147 -11.23 4.68 -11.42
N VAL A 148 -10.66 5.40 -12.42
CA VAL A 148 -11.35 6.48 -13.14
C VAL A 148 -11.19 6.30 -14.64
N ALA A 149 -12.34 6.19 -15.33
CA ALA A 149 -12.40 6.06 -16.78
C ALA A 149 -11.92 7.34 -17.47
N TYR A 150 -11.33 7.19 -18.67
CA TYR A 150 -10.86 8.27 -19.53
C TYR A 150 -9.76 9.13 -18.91
N LYS A 151 -8.99 8.57 -17.98
CA LYS A 151 -7.83 9.17 -17.35
C LYS A 151 -6.59 8.30 -17.58
N ASP A 152 -5.40 8.86 -17.33
CA ASP A 152 -4.12 8.20 -17.40
C ASP A 152 -3.26 8.47 -16.16
N TYR A 153 -2.08 7.86 -16.09
CA TYR A 153 -1.17 7.98 -14.94
C TYR A 153 -0.64 9.41 -14.74
N ASN A 154 -0.54 10.23 -15.80
CA ASN A 154 -0.13 11.62 -15.66
C ASN A 154 -1.19 12.45 -14.91
N TRP A 155 -2.47 12.26 -15.27
CA TRP A 155 -3.56 12.87 -14.56
C TRP A 155 -3.61 12.41 -13.09
N LEU A 156 -3.32 11.13 -12.83
CA LEU A 156 -3.28 10.60 -11.46
C LEU A 156 -2.17 11.24 -10.61
N MET A 157 -1.01 11.58 -11.18
CA MET A 157 0.03 12.30 -10.44
C MET A 157 -0.50 13.66 -9.94
N ASP A 158 -1.09 14.47 -10.82
CA ASP A 158 -1.66 15.78 -10.44
C ASP A 158 -2.82 15.63 -9.45
N PHE A 159 -3.67 14.62 -9.64
CA PHE A 159 -4.79 14.31 -8.76
C PHE A 159 -4.31 13.92 -7.36
N THR A 160 -3.27 13.07 -7.27
CA THR A 160 -2.68 12.61 -6.02
C THR A 160 -2.02 13.75 -5.25
N GLU A 161 -1.26 14.61 -5.94
CA GLU A 161 -0.66 15.81 -5.33
C GLU A 161 -1.73 16.72 -4.71
N SER A 162 -2.78 17.01 -5.46
CA SER A 162 -3.89 17.87 -5.00
C SER A 162 -4.61 17.28 -3.80
N MET A 163 -4.89 15.97 -3.85
CA MET A 163 -5.56 15.24 -2.78
C MET A 163 -4.74 15.23 -1.49
N LEU A 164 -3.47 14.83 -1.55
CA LEU A 164 -2.60 14.72 -0.37
C LEU A 164 -2.33 16.09 0.26
N SER A 165 -2.11 17.12 -0.56
CA SER A 165 -1.95 18.50 -0.08
C SER A 165 -3.20 19.00 0.64
N ARG A 166 -4.39 18.76 0.07
CA ARG A 166 -5.67 19.10 0.69
C ARG A 166 -5.90 18.39 2.01
N ILE A 167 -5.67 17.07 2.07
CA ILE A 167 -5.84 16.27 3.29
C ILE A 167 -4.92 16.79 4.40
N ALA A 168 -3.63 17.03 4.09
CA ALA A 168 -2.70 17.58 5.07
C ALA A 168 -3.18 18.95 5.60
N GLN A 169 -3.59 19.84 4.72
CA GLN A 169 -4.10 21.18 5.10
C GLN A 169 -5.39 21.11 5.93
N GLU A 170 -6.35 20.26 5.56
CA GLU A 170 -7.63 20.14 6.29
C GLU A 170 -7.49 19.48 7.66
N VAL A 171 -6.59 18.48 7.77
CA VAL A 171 -6.45 17.69 9.00
C VAL A 171 -5.45 18.31 9.98
N LEU A 172 -4.36 18.88 9.47
CA LEU A 172 -3.26 19.38 10.27
C LEU A 172 -3.17 20.91 10.32
N GLY A 173 -3.83 21.62 9.39
CA GLY A 173 -3.71 23.07 9.20
C GLY A 173 -2.42 23.49 8.49
N THR A 174 -1.65 22.53 7.98
CA THR A 174 -0.38 22.76 7.28
C THR A 174 -0.12 21.63 6.28
N THR A 175 0.69 21.88 5.27
CA THR A 175 1.20 20.88 4.34
C THR A 175 2.57 20.32 4.76
N GLU A 176 3.16 20.88 5.81
CA GLU A 176 4.45 20.45 6.35
C GLU A 176 4.22 19.48 7.51
N VAL A 177 4.90 18.34 7.48
CA VAL A 177 4.75 17.25 8.47
C VAL A 177 6.12 16.83 8.96
N LYS A 178 6.24 16.57 10.26
CA LYS A 178 7.45 16.03 10.86
C LYS A 178 7.27 14.55 11.19
N VAL A 179 8.17 13.70 10.67
CA VAL A 179 8.24 12.27 10.96
C VAL A 179 9.68 11.93 11.39
N GLY A 180 9.87 11.57 12.66
CA GLY A 180 11.20 11.39 13.21
C GLY A 180 12.03 12.69 13.07
N ASP A 181 13.18 12.61 12.43
CA ASP A 181 14.06 13.75 12.16
C ASP A 181 13.77 14.45 10.81
N HIS A 182 12.84 13.93 10.01
CA HIS A 182 12.53 14.46 8.69
C HIS A 182 11.36 15.45 8.73
N GLU A 183 11.52 16.55 8.00
CA GLU A 183 10.44 17.47 7.64
C GLU A 183 10.02 17.17 6.20
N ILE A 184 8.74 16.87 6.00
CA ILE A 184 8.15 16.42 4.73
C ILE A 184 7.12 17.45 4.28
N SER A 185 7.24 17.93 3.05
CA SER A 185 6.30 18.89 2.46
C SER A 185 5.35 18.20 1.48
N PHE A 186 4.05 18.27 1.74
CA PHE A 186 3.00 17.86 0.80
C PHE A 186 2.55 19.00 -0.11
N ARG A 187 3.38 20.03 -0.32
CA ARG A 187 3.10 21.13 -1.24
C ARG A 187 3.46 20.74 -2.67
N PRO A 188 2.52 20.77 -3.61
CA PRO A 188 2.81 20.54 -5.03
C PRO A 188 3.79 21.61 -5.62
N PRO A 189 4.51 21.28 -6.73
CA PRO A 189 4.54 19.97 -7.39
C PRO A 189 5.51 19.00 -6.72
N PHE A 190 5.20 17.69 -6.76
CA PHE A 190 6.14 16.65 -6.32
C PHE A 190 7.15 16.34 -7.44
N LYS A 191 8.37 15.90 -7.06
CA LYS A 191 9.38 15.46 -8.04
C LYS A 191 8.86 14.24 -8.81
N ARG A 192 9.17 14.17 -10.11
CA ARG A 192 8.91 13.01 -10.97
C ARG A 192 10.23 12.56 -11.58
N ILE A 193 10.53 11.25 -11.50
CA ILE A 193 11.77 10.69 -12.02
C ILE A 193 11.53 9.25 -12.51
N PRO A 194 11.92 8.91 -13.76
CA PRO A 194 11.88 7.53 -14.23
C PRO A 194 12.73 6.59 -13.38
N ILE A 195 12.27 5.34 -13.15
CA ILE A 195 12.98 4.40 -12.27
C ILE A 195 14.42 4.12 -12.73
N LEU A 196 14.66 4.02 -14.02
CA LEU A 196 16.01 3.78 -14.55
C LEU A 196 16.95 4.97 -14.31
N GLU A 197 16.42 6.20 -14.40
CA GLU A 197 17.18 7.41 -14.04
C GLU A 197 17.43 7.48 -12.53
N ALA A 198 16.45 7.13 -11.71
CA ALA A 198 16.59 7.05 -10.27
C ALA A 198 17.69 6.07 -9.84
N ILE A 199 17.74 4.89 -10.46
CA ILE A 199 18.79 3.89 -10.22
C ILE A 199 20.15 4.45 -10.64
N LYS A 200 20.24 5.06 -11.82
CA LYS A 200 21.49 5.67 -12.31
C LYS A 200 21.96 6.81 -11.39
N GLU A 201 21.05 7.67 -10.91
CA GLU A 201 21.36 8.77 -9.98
C GLU A 201 22.02 8.26 -8.70
N HIS A 202 21.51 7.17 -8.13
CA HIS A 202 21.95 6.69 -6.82
C HIS A 202 23.06 5.63 -6.85
N THR A 203 23.17 4.85 -7.94
CA THR A 203 24.18 3.78 -8.06
C THR A 203 25.36 4.17 -8.95
N GLY A 204 25.20 5.18 -9.81
CA GLY A 204 26.15 5.54 -10.87
C GLY A 204 26.13 4.57 -12.07
N ILE A 205 25.24 3.57 -12.08
CA ILE A 205 25.18 2.53 -13.11
C ILE A 205 23.93 2.73 -13.97
N ASP A 206 24.12 2.81 -15.29
CA ASP A 206 23.02 2.83 -16.25
C ASP A 206 22.64 1.40 -16.62
N ILE A 207 21.48 0.97 -16.15
CA ILE A 207 20.97 -0.39 -16.40
C ILE A 207 20.03 -0.48 -17.59
N SER A 208 19.87 0.60 -18.35
CA SER A 208 18.99 0.65 -19.53
C SER A 208 19.41 -0.38 -20.58
N GLY A 209 18.48 -1.19 -21.05
CA GLY A 209 18.73 -2.21 -22.07
C GLY A 209 19.53 -3.44 -21.60
N MET A 210 19.88 -3.55 -20.31
CA MET A 210 20.56 -4.72 -19.77
C MET A 210 19.65 -5.94 -19.77
N ASP A 211 20.23 -7.11 -20.05
CA ASP A 211 19.58 -8.40 -19.89
C ASP A 211 19.69 -8.92 -18.43
N GLU A 212 19.11 -10.08 -18.18
CA GLU A 212 19.05 -10.68 -16.84
C GLU A 212 20.44 -11.00 -16.28
N ASP A 213 21.38 -11.52 -17.11
CA ASP A 213 22.71 -11.86 -16.66
C ASP A 213 23.53 -10.63 -16.30
N GLN A 214 23.39 -9.56 -17.07
CA GLN A 214 24.02 -8.26 -16.80
C GLN A 214 23.49 -7.63 -15.52
N LEU A 215 22.16 -7.70 -15.27
CA LEU A 215 21.56 -7.21 -14.03
C LEU A 215 22.00 -8.01 -12.82
N ARG A 216 22.18 -9.34 -12.92
CA ARG A 216 22.76 -10.17 -11.86
C ARG A 216 24.17 -9.74 -11.48
N GLU A 217 25.01 -9.41 -12.47
CA GLU A 217 26.34 -8.90 -12.21
C GLU A 217 26.33 -7.51 -11.55
N VAL A 218 25.37 -6.63 -11.94
CA VAL A 218 25.12 -5.35 -11.24
C VAL A 218 24.71 -5.58 -9.79
N CYS A 219 23.77 -6.49 -9.52
CA CYS A 219 23.37 -6.84 -8.16
C CYS A 219 24.56 -7.28 -7.32
N LYS A 220 25.41 -8.18 -7.87
CA LYS A 220 26.62 -8.63 -7.22
C LYS A 220 27.62 -7.50 -6.94
N GLN A 221 27.83 -6.60 -7.91
CA GLN A 221 28.67 -5.40 -7.74
C GLN A 221 28.14 -4.48 -6.61
N LEU A 222 26.82 -4.38 -6.47
CA LEU A 222 26.16 -3.56 -5.45
C LEU A 222 26.02 -4.27 -4.11
N GLY A 223 26.42 -5.55 -4.00
CA GLY A 223 26.29 -6.38 -2.79
C GLY A 223 24.84 -6.76 -2.49
N ILE A 224 24.01 -6.94 -3.52
CA ILE A 224 22.62 -7.37 -3.41
C ILE A 224 22.58 -8.90 -3.62
N GLU A 225 21.95 -9.62 -2.69
CA GLU A 225 21.75 -11.06 -2.81
C GLU A 225 20.66 -11.37 -3.83
N THR A 226 20.91 -12.34 -4.70
CA THR A 226 19.95 -12.76 -5.72
C THR A 226 19.73 -14.27 -5.69
N THR A 227 18.52 -14.70 -6.09
CA THR A 227 18.20 -16.11 -6.26
C THR A 227 18.09 -16.48 -7.74
N PRO A 228 18.29 -17.75 -8.13
CA PRO A 228 18.14 -18.17 -9.52
C PRO A 228 16.74 -17.95 -10.12
N SER A 229 15.71 -17.85 -9.27
CA SER A 229 14.32 -17.62 -9.67
C SER A 229 13.98 -16.16 -10.00
N MET A 230 14.84 -15.20 -9.61
CA MET A 230 14.61 -13.78 -9.90
C MET A 230 14.79 -13.50 -11.39
N GLY A 231 13.72 -13.11 -12.07
CA GLY A 231 13.77 -12.60 -13.44
C GLY A 231 14.19 -11.12 -13.50
N LYS A 232 14.29 -10.58 -14.73
CA LYS A 232 14.75 -9.20 -15.00
C LYS A 232 14.02 -8.16 -14.17
N GLY A 233 12.67 -8.22 -14.11
CA GLY A 233 11.87 -7.27 -13.34
C GLY A 233 12.23 -7.29 -11.86
N LYS A 234 12.32 -8.48 -11.25
CA LYS A 234 12.65 -8.61 -9.82
C LYS A 234 14.06 -8.12 -9.50
N LEU A 235 15.03 -8.33 -10.39
CA LEU A 235 16.39 -7.80 -10.20
C LEU A 235 16.42 -6.27 -10.20
N ILE A 236 15.66 -5.61 -11.06
CA ILE A 236 15.53 -4.15 -11.08
C ILE A 236 14.86 -3.66 -9.80
N ASP A 237 13.81 -4.35 -9.34
CA ASP A 237 13.11 -4.07 -8.10
C ASP A 237 14.04 -4.13 -6.88
N GLU A 238 14.85 -5.19 -6.77
CA GLU A 238 15.85 -5.34 -5.70
C GLU A 238 16.92 -4.23 -5.75
N ILE A 239 17.39 -3.84 -6.94
CA ILE A 239 18.35 -2.73 -7.07
C ILE A 239 17.72 -1.42 -6.59
N PHE A 240 16.49 -1.14 -6.99
CA PHE A 240 15.79 0.07 -6.57
C PHE A 240 15.50 0.07 -5.06
N GLY A 241 14.93 -1.00 -4.53
CA GLY A 241 14.60 -1.15 -3.12
C GLY A 241 15.81 -0.96 -2.20
N GLU A 242 16.90 -1.66 -2.51
CA GLU A 242 18.11 -1.65 -1.67
C GLU A 242 18.95 -0.36 -1.78
N LYS A 243 18.97 0.28 -2.94
CA LYS A 243 19.91 1.41 -3.19
C LYS A 243 19.24 2.77 -3.34
N CYS A 244 17.94 2.82 -3.68
CA CYS A 244 17.27 4.07 -4.06
C CYS A 244 16.10 4.42 -3.15
N GLU A 245 15.20 3.48 -2.82
CA GLU A 245 13.94 3.73 -2.11
C GLU A 245 14.11 4.60 -0.88
N GLY A 246 15.02 4.21 0.03
CA GLY A 246 15.31 4.92 1.27
C GLY A 246 15.87 6.34 1.12
N LYS A 247 16.20 6.78 -0.10
CA LYS A 247 16.74 8.13 -0.36
C LYS A 247 15.65 9.17 -0.61
N TYR A 248 14.45 8.74 -0.95
CA TYR A 248 13.33 9.62 -1.29
C TYR A 248 12.53 10.03 -0.04
N ILE A 249 13.03 11.05 0.67
CA ILE A 249 12.36 11.58 1.88
C ILE A 249 11.18 12.46 1.49
N GLN A 250 11.36 13.38 0.53
CA GLN A 250 10.28 14.21 0.03
C GLN A 250 9.39 13.44 -0.95
N PRO A 251 8.08 13.75 -1.04
CA PRO A 251 7.17 13.13 -1.98
C PRO A 251 7.75 13.14 -3.40
N THR A 252 7.99 11.97 -3.96
CA THR A 252 8.60 11.81 -5.27
C THR A 252 7.90 10.67 -6.02
N PHE A 253 7.39 10.96 -7.20
CA PHE A 253 6.88 9.95 -8.12
C PHE A 253 8.05 9.29 -8.84
N ILE A 254 8.19 7.99 -8.66
CA ILE A 254 9.07 7.14 -9.45
C ILE A 254 8.22 6.60 -10.59
N THR A 255 8.59 6.87 -11.85
CA THR A 255 7.74 6.61 -13.02
C THR A 255 8.36 5.58 -13.96
N ASP A 256 7.57 5.12 -14.93
CA ASP A 256 8.01 4.39 -16.11
C ASP A 256 8.73 3.07 -15.78
N TYR A 257 8.04 2.23 -15.02
CA TYR A 257 8.52 0.91 -14.60
C TYR A 257 8.64 -0.07 -15.78
N PRO A 258 9.64 -0.98 -15.75
CA PRO A 258 9.72 -2.05 -16.73
C PRO A 258 8.46 -2.91 -16.79
N LYS A 259 8.17 -3.40 -18.00
CA LYS A 259 6.97 -4.17 -18.31
C LYS A 259 6.86 -5.46 -17.50
N GLU A 260 7.96 -6.10 -17.23
CA GLU A 260 8.06 -7.33 -16.46
C GLU A 260 7.63 -7.18 -14.98
N MET A 261 7.72 -5.94 -14.45
CA MET A 261 7.30 -5.63 -13.08
C MET A 261 5.81 -5.27 -12.96
N SER A 262 5.07 -5.20 -14.06
CA SER A 262 3.77 -4.52 -14.07
C SER A 262 2.73 -5.29 -14.91
N PRO A 263 2.25 -6.47 -14.46
CA PRO A 263 1.40 -7.34 -15.26
C PRO A 263 0.00 -6.78 -15.58
N LEU A 264 -0.48 -5.79 -14.81
CA LEU A 264 -1.82 -5.19 -14.97
C LEU A 264 -1.79 -3.79 -15.59
N THR A 265 -0.59 -3.32 -15.95
CA THR A 265 -0.34 -1.94 -16.40
C THR A 265 -0.23 -1.85 -17.91
N LYS A 266 -0.77 -0.78 -18.47
CA LYS A 266 -0.67 -0.47 -19.89
C LYS A 266 0.76 -0.21 -20.32
N GLU A 267 1.14 -0.70 -21.50
CA GLU A 267 2.42 -0.40 -22.14
C GLU A 267 2.58 1.11 -22.32
N HIS A 268 3.79 1.60 -22.08
CA HIS A 268 4.11 3.02 -22.21
C HIS A 268 4.00 3.47 -23.68
N ARG A 269 3.35 4.60 -23.92
CA ARG A 269 2.98 5.11 -25.27
C ARG A 269 4.15 5.38 -26.22
N THR A 270 5.37 5.51 -25.70
CA THR A 270 6.57 5.81 -26.53
C THR A 270 7.69 4.79 -26.38
N ASN A 271 7.65 3.91 -25.38
CA ASN A 271 8.66 2.88 -25.16
C ASN A 271 8.00 1.57 -24.72
N PRO A 272 7.92 0.55 -25.60
CA PRO A 272 7.21 -0.71 -25.31
C PRO A 272 7.88 -1.59 -24.26
N GLU A 273 9.10 -1.30 -23.81
CA GLU A 273 9.76 -2.00 -22.72
C GLU A 273 9.34 -1.49 -21.33
N LEU A 274 8.67 -0.34 -21.30
CA LEU A 274 8.20 0.33 -20.09
C LEU A 274 6.67 0.29 -20.00
N THR A 275 6.16 0.72 -18.85
CA THR A 275 4.73 0.86 -18.57
C THR A 275 4.39 2.24 -18.04
N GLU A 276 3.15 2.68 -18.23
CA GLU A 276 2.61 3.91 -17.68
C GLU A 276 2.24 3.73 -16.20
N ARG A 277 3.26 3.61 -15.34
CA ARG A 277 3.14 3.36 -13.89
C ARG A 277 3.95 4.37 -13.11
N PHE A 278 3.48 4.70 -11.93
CA PHE A 278 4.29 5.35 -10.91
C PHE A 278 4.08 4.73 -9.53
N GLU A 279 5.09 4.85 -8.69
CA GLU A 279 4.97 4.73 -7.25
C GLU A 279 5.31 6.07 -6.61
N LEU A 280 4.56 6.45 -5.59
CA LEU A 280 4.84 7.64 -4.80
C LEU A 280 5.67 7.25 -3.57
N MET A 281 6.92 7.65 -3.58
CA MET A 281 7.84 7.50 -2.45
C MET A 281 7.73 8.69 -1.50
N VAL A 282 7.58 8.43 -0.21
CA VAL A 282 7.57 9.43 0.86
C VAL A 282 8.26 8.85 2.09
N ASN A 283 9.19 9.59 2.65
CA ASN A 283 9.96 9.16 3.84
C ASN A 283 10.65 7.81 3.66
N GLY A 284 11.19 7.57 2.47
CA GLY A 284 11.91 6.35 2.11
C GLY A 284 11.04 5.10 2.02
N LYS A 285 9.73 5.27 1.77
CA LYS A 285 8.77 4.17 1.62
C LYS A 285 7.73 4.48 0.55
N GLU A 286 7.26 3.43 -0.14
CA GLU A 286 6.11 3.50 -1.02
C GLU A 286 4.85 3.86 -0.23
N LEU A 287 4.19 4.95 -0.63
CA LEU A 287 2.90 5.38 -0.11
C LEU A 287 1.75 4.98 -1.04
N ALA A 288 1.97 5.07 -2.35
CA ALA A 288 0.95 4.83 -3.36
C ALA A 288 1.56 4.19 -4.61
N ASN A 289 0.75 3.40 -5.31
CA ASN A 289 1.06 2.78 -6.59
C ASN A 289 -0.10 3.06 -7.56
N ALA A 290 0.21 3.50 -8.78
CA ALA A 290 -0.80 3.88 -9.75
C ALA A 290 -0.31 3.70 -11.18
N TYR A 291 -1.27 3.49 -12.09
CA TYR A 291 -0.95 3.30 -13.49
C TYR A 291 -2.14 3.55 -14.42
N SER A 292 -1.84 3.73 -15.71
CA SER A 292 -2.82 3.52 -16.76
C SER A 292 -3.10 2.03 -16.88
N GLU A 293 -4.37 1.65 -16.82
CA GLU A 293 -4.79 0.26 -16.77
C GLU A 293 -4.60 -0.45 -18.10
N LEU A 294 -4.09 -1.68 -18.06
CA LEU A 294 -4.11 -2.56 -19.23
C LEU A 294 -5.55 -2.94 -19.55
N ASN A 295 -6.02 -2.56 -20.73
CA ASN A 295 -7.39 -2.77 -21.18
C ASN A 295 -7.49 -3.61 -22.47
N ASP A 296 -6.39 -4.18 -22.93
CA ASP A 296 -6.37 -5.15 -24.02
C ASP A 296 -6.47 -6.57 -23.43
N PRO A 297 -7.56 -7.32 -23.69
CA PRO A 297 -7.75 -8.66 -23.14
C PRO A 297 -6.72 -9.68 -23.67
N ILE A 298 -6.17 -9.47 -24.87
CA ILE A 298 -5.17 -10.37 -25.46
C ILE A 298 -3.83 -10.20 -24.75
N ASP A 299 -3.37 -8.96 -24.59
CA ASP A 299 -2.13 -8.67 -23.86
C ASP A 299 -2.29 -9.06 -22.37
N GLN A 300 -3.44 -8.78 -21.75
CA GLN A 300 -3.69 -9.17 -20.37
C GLN A 300 -3.62 -10.69 -20.15
N ARG A 301 -4.18 -11.47 -21.05
CA ARG A 301 -4.08 -12.94 -21.01
C ARG A 301 -2.63 -13.40 -21.07
N LYS A 302 -1.85 -12.84 -22.00
CA LYS A 302 -0.43 -13.15 -22.14
C LYS A 302 0.35 -12.82 -20.86
N ARG A 303 0.08 -11.65 -20.25
CA ARG A 303 0.73 -11.26 -19.00
C ARG A 303 0.41 -12.21 -17.85
N PHE A 304 -0.82 -12.70 -17.75
CA PHE A 304 -1.18 -13.71 -16.76
C PHE A 304 -0.51 -15.06 -17.03
N GLU A 305 -0.36 -15.46 -18.28
CA GLU A 305 0.36 -16.68 -18.66
C GLU A 305 1.85 -16.58 -18.31
N ASP A 306 2.46 -15.42 -18.55
CA ASP A 306 3.85 -15.13 -18.14
C ASP A 306 4.01 -15.19 -16.60
N GLN A 307 3.06 -14.66 -15.83
CA GLN A 307 3.03 -14.78 -14.36
C GLN A 307 2.89 -16.23 -13.90
N LEU A 308 2.02 -17.01 -14.53
CA LEU A 308 1.87 -18.43 -14.19
C LEU A 308 3.16 -19.22 -14.43
N ALA A 309 3.91 -18.90 -15.49
CA ALA A 309 5.20 -19.51 -15.76
C ALA A 309 6.27 -19.17 -14.71
N LEU A 310 6.16 -18.02 -14.02
CA LEU A 310 6.99 -17.67 -12.86
C LEU A 310 6.59 -18.50 -11.63
N SER A 311 5.30 -18.70 -11.40
CA SER A 311 4.79 -19.54 -10.31
C SER A 311 5.29 -20.98 -10.43
N GLU A 312 5.31 -21.55 -11.64
CA GLU A 312 5.84 -22.91 -11.90
C GLU A 312 7.34 -23.01 -11.60
N LYS A 313 8.07 -21.90 -11.61
CA LYS A 313 9.49 -21.82 -11.23
C LYS A 313 9.71 -21.60 -9.73
N GLY A 314 8.63 -21.54 -8.93
CA GLY A 314 8.67 -21.42 -7.48
C GLY A 314 8.43 -20.01 -6.94
N ASP A 315 7.84 -19.12 -7.72
CA ASP A 315 7.35 -17.83 -7.25
C ASP A 315 5.95 -17.99 -6.63
N ASP A 316 5.88 -18.07 -5.32
CA ASP A 316 4.63 -18.24 -4.55
C ASP A 316 3.73 -16.99 -4.54
N GLU A 317 4.22 -15.87 -5.05
CA GLU A 317 3.51 -14.59 -5.09
C GLU A 317 2.92 -14.28 -6.48
N ALA A 318 3.24 -15.10 -7.48
CA ALA A 318 2.76 -14.90 -8.85
C ALA A 318 1.23 -14.99 -8.97
N MET A 319 0.65 -14.17 -9.84
CA MET A 319 -0.80 -14.05 -10.01
C MET A 319 -1.42 -15.28 -10.70
N PHE A 320 -2.63 -15.62 -10.29
CA PHE A 320 -3.47 -16.61 -10.95
C PHE A 320 -4.23 -16.00 -12.13
N ILE A 321 -4.60 -16.85 -13.11
CA ILE A 321 -5.42 -16.43 -14.25
C ILE A 321 -6.88 -16.30 -13.82
N ASP A 322 -7.41 -15.08 -13.76
CA ASP A 322 -8.84 -14.82 -13.56
C ASP A 322 -9.56 -14.75 -14.92
N GLN A 323 -10.18 -15.87 -15.31
CA GLN A 323 -10.90 -15.98 -16.58
C GLN A 323 -12.14 -15.08 -16.65
N ASP A 324 -12.76 -14.76 -15.52
CA ASP A 324 -13.92 -13.88 -15.49
C ASP A 324 -13.51 -12.42 -15.66
N PHE A 325 -12.37 -12.03 -15.11
CA PHE A 325 -11.79 -10.72 -15.37
C PHE A 325 -11.40 -10.54 -16.85
N LEU A 326 -10.77 -11.56 -17.47
CA LEU A 326 -10.44 -11.53 -18.89
C LEU A 326 -11.72 -11.38 -19.73
N ARG A 327 -12.77 -12.15 -19.41
CA ARG A 327 -14.08 -12.02 -20.06
C ARG A 327 -14.67 -10.62 -19.90
N ALA A 328 -14.53 -10.00 -18.72
CA ALA A 328 -14.97 -8.63 -18.52
C ALA A 328 -14.24 -7.66 -19.46
N LEU A 329 -12.91 -7.78 -19.61
CA LEU A 329 -12.15 -6.97 -20.57
C LEU A 329 -12.59 -7.18 -22.02
N GLU A 330 -13.02 -8.39 -22.39
CA GLU A 330 -13.55 -8.70 -23.73
C GLU A 330 -14.85 -7.93 -24.07
N TYR A 331 -15.63 -7.51 -23.06
CA TYR A 331 -16.77 -6.60 -23.25
C TYR A 331 -16.34 -5.13 -23.49
N GLY A 332 -15.10 -4.80 -23.21
CA GLY A 332 -14.50 -3.49 -23.44
C GLY A 332 -14.40 -2.66 -22.16
N MET A 333 -13.19 -2.47 -21.65
CA MET A 333 -12.89 -1.49 -20.62
C MET A 333 -12.38 -0.21 -21.28
N PRO A 334 -12.95 0.98 -21.00
CA PRO A 334 -12.42 2.24 -21.52
C PRO A 334 -10.99 2.46 -21.00
N PRO A 335 -10.20 3.35 -21.64
CA PRO A 335 -8.95 3.80 -21.03
C PRO A 335 -9.22 4.24 -19.60
N THR A 336 -8.49 3.69 -18.65
CA THR A 336 -8.76 3.86 -17.20
C THR A 336 -7.44 4.09 -16.48
N ALA A 337 -7.47 4.88 -15.43
CA ALA A 337 -6.36 5.02 -14.53
C ALA A 337 -6.74 4.57 -13.13
N GLY A 338 -5.86 3.80 -12.48
CA GLY A 338 -6.05 3.26 -11.14
C GLY A 338 -4.97 3.68 -10.17
N LEU A 339 -5.35 3.91 -8.92
CA LEU A 339 -4.45 4.33 -7.84
C LEU A 339 -4.79 3.57 -6.56
N GLY A 340 -3.79 2.95 -5.96
CA GLY A 340 -3.84 2.37 -4.61
C GLY A 340 -3.02 3.18 -3.62
N ILE A 341 -3.57 3.47 -2.44
CA ILE A 341 -2.87 4.16 -1.35
C ILE A 341 -2.93 3.32 -0.08
N GLY A 342 -1.77 3.07 0.53
CA GLY A 342 -1.68 2.46 1.86
C GLY A 342 -2.17 3.43 2.94
N MET A 343 -3.42 3.28 3.37
CA MET A 343 -4.05 4.22 4.31
C MET A 343 -3.38 4.24 5.67
N ASP A 344 -2.90 3.10 6.13
CA ASP A 344 -2.18 3.04 7.40
C ASP A 344 -0.84 3.80 7.32
N ARG A 345 -0.11 3.68 6.21
CA ARG A 345 1.12 4.45 5.93
C ARG A 345 0.83 5.96 5.83
N LEU A 346 -0.25 6.36 5.14
CA LEU A 346 -0.65 7.75 5.06
C LEU A 346 -0.95 8.33 6.45
N VAL A 347 -1.66 7.57 7.29
CA VAL A 347 -1.95 8.00 8.67
C VAL A 347 -0.66 8.10 9.49
N MET A 348 0.27 7.14 9.37
CA MET A 348 1.58 7.22 10.02
C MET A 348 2.30 8.52 9.66
N LEU A 349 2.40 8.82 8.37
CA LEU A 349 3.05 10.06 7.89
C LEU A 349 2.38 11.31 8.46
N LEU A 350 1.05 11.45 8.30
CA LEU A 350 0.33 12.66 8.72
C LEU A 350 0.19 12.81 10.25
N THR A 351 0.48 11.75 11.01
CA THR A 351 0.48 11.81 12.49
C THR A 351 1.87 11.70 13.11
N GLY A 352 2.92 11.65 12.28
CA GLY A 352 4.30 11.57 12.72
C GLY A 352 4.66 10.26 13.42
N GLN A 353 3.96 9.15 13.07
CA GLN A 353 4.21 7.83 13.67
C GLN A 353 5.18 7.01 12.81
N GLU A 354 6.10 6.31 13.47
CA GLU A 354 7.11 5.46 12.82
C GLU A 354 6.72 3.97 12.78
N SER A 355 5.59 3.61 13.39
CA SER A 355 5.11 2.23 13.42
C SER A 355 3.63 2.13 13.08
N ILE A 356 3.29 1.17 12.22
CA ILE A 356 1.90 0.85 11.85
C ILE A 356 1.04 0.48 13.07
N GLN A 357 1.65 -0.10 14.10
CA GLN A 357 0.97 -0.49 15.33
C GLN A 357 0.46 0.72 16.11
N GLU A 358 1.05 1.90 15.95
CA GLU A 358 0.57 3.13 16.60
C GLU A 358 -0.74 3.64 15.97
N VAL A 359 -0.98 3.34 14.70
CA VAL A 359 -2.16 3.81 13.95
C VAL A 359 -3.26 2.77 13.80
N LEU A 360 -3.06 1.57 14.31
CA LEU A 360 -4.06 0.51 14.41
C LEU A 360 -4.57 0.39 15.85
N PHE A 361 -5.91 0.27 16.02
CA PHE A 361 -6.47 0.07 17.36
C PHE A 361 -6.00 -1.25 17.98
N PHE A 362 -6.05 -2.32 17.21
CA PHE A 362 -5.68 -3.67 17.67
C PHE A 362 -4.81 -4.32 16.56
N PRO A 363 -3.49 -4.02 16.55
CA PRO A 363 -2.57 -4.66 15.60
C PRO A 363 -2.46 -6.15 15.91
N GLN A 364 -2.17 -6.95 14.88
CA GLN A 364 -1.87 -8.36 15.08
C GLN A 364 -0.61 -8.50 15.93
N MET A 365 -0.66 -9.36 16.95
CA MET A 365 0.42 -9.59 17.90
C MET A 365 0.73 -11.09 18.00
N LYS A 366 1.99 -11.43 18.26
CA LYS A 366 2.31 -12.82 18.64
C LYS A 366 1.53 -13.20 19.90
N PRO A 367 1.05 -14.46 20.03
CA PRO A 367 0.40 -14.90 21.28
C PRO A 367 1.30 -14.63 22.49
N GLU A 368 0.70 -14.22 23.61
CA GLU A 368 1.43 -14.17 24.88
C GLU A 368 1.92 -15.58 25.22
N ALA A 369 3.18 -15.69 25.69
CA ALA A 369 3.65 -16.96 26.24
C ALA A 369 2.72 -17.33 27.40
N VAL A 370 2.00 -18.44 27.24
CA VAL A 370 1.20 -18.98 28.33
C VAL A 370 2.16 -19.40 29.44
N VAL A 371 2.31 -18.57 30.45
CA VAL A 371 2.95 -19.00 31.70
C VAL A 371 2.03 -20.04 32.30
N LYS A 372 2.42 -21.31 32.13
CA LYS A 372 1.72 -22.45 32.77
C LYS A 372 1.90 -22.42 34.28
#